data_034c0b0756121cd383f904b9aa5cc899
#
_entry.id   034c0b0756121cd383f904b9aa5cc899
#
_cell.length_a   1.000
_cell.length_b   1.000
_cell.length_c   1.000
_cell.angle_alpha   90.00
_cell.angle_beta   90.00
_cell.angle_gamma   90.00
#
_symmetry.space_group_name_H-M   'P 1'
#
loop_
_entity.id
_entity.type
_entity.pdbx_description
1 polymer ?
#
loop_
_entity_poly.entity_id
_entity_poly.type
_entity_poly.pdbx_seq_one_letter_code
_entity_poly.pdbx_strand_id
1 'polypeptide(L)'
;MELSLNRPLAFFDLETTGIRVAVDRIVEICIFRVHPDGTSKTWTRRVNPEMPIPWEATAIHGIRDEDVKDCPKFRELAPELMQFLENCDLAGFNSNHFDIPLLVEEFLRTDLDFELKGRRFVDVQNIFHKMEPRNLRAAYKFYCDRELENAHSAEADTMATYEILKAQVERYRDVEVKDRNGKVSIPVRNDVKALSEFSYASRNVDLIGHIVYNEKNAEVFNFGKHKG
;
A
#
# COMPACT_ATOMS: atom_id res chain seq x y z
N MET A 1 -11.29 -4.76 -23.26
CA MET A 1 -12.07 -3.53 -22.98
C MET A 1 -11.08 -2.41 -22.79
N GLU A 2 -11.22 -1.32 -23.54
CA GLU A 2 -10.42 -0.12 -23.36
C GLU A 2 -11.13 0.86 -22.43
N LEU A 3 -10.36 1.74 -21.77
CA LEU A 3 -10.92 2.76 -20.90
C LEU A 3 -11.58 3.86 -21.75
N SER A 4 -12.81 4.24 -21.42
CA SER A 4 -13.48 5.39 -22.06
C SER A 4 -13.00 6.68 -21.38
N LEU A 5 -12.14 7.43 -22.05
CA LEU A 5 -11.49 8.64 -21.53
C LEU A 5 -11.98 9.88 -22.28
N ASN A 6 -12.29 10.95 -21.54
CA ASN A 6 -12.58 12.27 -22.11
C ASN A 6 -11.32 13.15 -22.28
N ARG A 7 -10.29 12.85 -21.53
CA ARG A 7 -8.95 13.47 -21.59
C ARG A 7 -7.90 12.44 -21.13
N PRO A 8 -6.61 12.68 -21.34
CA PRO A 8 -5.59 11.73 -20.95
C PRO A 8 -5.64 11.37 -19.47
N LEU A 9 -5.39 10.10 -19.17
CA LEU A 9 -5.26 9.57 -17.82
C LEU A 9 -3.81 9.13 -17.60
N ALA A 10 -3.16 9.72 -16.62
CA ALA A 10 -1.78 9.42 -16.25
C ALA A 10 -1.77 8.51 -15.01
N PHE A 11 -1.39 7.26 -15.20
CA PHE A 11 -1.07 6.34 -14.11
C PHE A 11 0.36 6.60 -13.67
N PHE A 12 0.60 6.70 -12.37
CA PHE A 12 1.95 6.92 -11.88
C PHE A 12 2.20 6.18 -10.56
N ASP A 13 3.48 5.92 -10.32
CA ASP A 13 4.01 5.26 -9.14
C ASP A 13 5.35 5.90 -8.79
N LEU A 14 5.66 6.00 -7.50
CA LEU A 14 6.82 6.68 -6.97
C LEU A 14 7.65 5.76 -6.09
N GLU A 15 8.96 5.68 -6.33
CA GLU A 15 9.90 5.19 -5.34
C GLU A 15 10.48 6.37 -4.55
N THR A 16 10.66 6.19 -3.25
CA THR A 16 10.93 7.31 -2.34
C THR A 16 11.95 6.95 -1.27
N THR A 17 12.50 7.97 -0.60
CA THR A 17 13.39 7.77 0.57
C THR A 17 12.65 7.26 1.81
N GLY A 18 11.31 7.24 1.81
CA GLY A 18 10.47 6.79 2.90
C GLY A 18 9.01 7.19 2.72
N ILE A 19 8.20 7.01 3.76
CA ILE A 19 6.73 7.14 3.69
C ILE A 19 6.18 8.45 4.25
N ARG A 20 7.03 9.37 4.71
CA ARG A 20 6.61 10.65 5.31
C ARG A 20 6.53 11.73 4.25
N VAL A 21 5.35 12.00 3.73
CA VAL A 21 5.07 12.92 2.63
C VAL A 21 5.78 14.28 2.75
N ALA A 22 5.77 14.90 3.94
CA ALA A 22 6.36 16.22 4.16
C ALA A 22 7.90 16.23 4.23
N VAL A 23 8.56 15.08 4.36
CA VAL A 23 10.00 14.98 4.65
C VAL A 23 10.73 14.19 3.58
N ASP A 24 10.14 13.06 3.18
CA ASP A 24 10.77 12.14 2.24
C ASP A 24 10.73 12.68 0.80
N ARG A 25 11.57 12.12 -0.06
CA ARG A 25 11.83 12.62 -1.40
C ARG A 25 11.64 11.51 -2.43
N ILE A 26 11.33 11.88 -3.66
CA ILE A 26 11.25 10.96 -4.81
C ILE A 26 12.67 10.54 -5.21
N VAL A 27 12.87 9.24 -5.45
CA VAL A 27 14.11 8.66 -6.03
C VAL A 27 13.87 8.08 -7.44
N GLU A 28 12.66 7.66 -7.74
CA GLU A 28 12.22 7.29 -9.08
C GLU A 28 10.74 7.65 -9.27
N ILE A 29 10.39 8.09 -10.47
CA ILE A 29 9.00 8.34 -10.87
C ILE A 29 8.76 7.69 -12.21
N CYS A 30 7.69 6.89 -12.30
CA CYS A 30 7.19 6.32 -13.53
C CYS A 30 5.77 6.80 -13.80
N ILE A 31 5.52 7.26 -15.04
CA ILE A 31 4.19 7.69 -15.47
C ILE A 31 3.85 6.99 -16.78
N PHE A 32 2.70 6.33 -16.80
CA PHE A 32 2.10 5.77 -18.00
C PHE A 32 0.85 6.58 -18.36
N ARG A 33 0.93 7.38 -19.42
CA ARG A 33 -0.15 8.24 -19.89
C ARG A 33 -0.89 7.57 -21.04
N VAL A 34 -2.22 7.45 -20.91
CA VAL A 34 -3.13 6.92 -21.93
C VAL A 34 -4.01 8.05 -22.46
N HIS A 35 -4.15 8.17 -23.76
CA HIS A 35 -4.98 9.16 -24.43
C HIS A 35 -6.37 8.60 -24.77
N PRO A 36 -7.38 9.46 -25.02
CA PRO A 36 -8.72 9.02 -25.42
C PRO A 36 -8.77 8.21 -26.73
N ASP A 37 -7.79 8.37 -27.59
CA ASP A 37 -7.64 7.60 -28.84
C ASP A 37 -6.95 6.25 -28.65
N GLY A 38 -6.65 5.86 -27.39
CA GLY A 38 -5.97 4.61 -27.06
C GLY A 38 -4.44 4.67 -27.18
N THR A 39 -3.85 5.73 -27.70
CA THR A 39 -2.40 5.90 -27.71
C THR A 39 -1.84 6.07 -26.31
N SER A 40 -0.63 5.61 -26.08
CA SER A 40 0.00 5.71 -24.77
C SER A 40 1.47 6.12 -24.85
N LYS A 41 1.97 6.69 -23.76
CA LYS A 41 3.37 7.06 -23.61
C LYS A 41 3.82 6.85 -22.18
N THR A 42 4.99 6.25 -22.01
CA THR A 42 5.65 6.12 -20.69
C THR A 42 6.73 7.19 -20.54
N TRP A 43 6.83 7.72 -19.33
CA TRP A 43 7.89 8.61 -18.89
C TRP A 43 8.42 8.10 -17.55
N THR A 44 9.69 7.74 -17.49
CA THR A 44 10.35 7.24 -16.28
C THR A 44 11.64 7.98 -16.06
N ARG A 45 11.89 8.47 -14.85
CA ARG A 45 13.12 9.15 -14.44
C ARG A 45 13.54 8.76 -13.04
N ARG A 46 14.83 8.51 -12.88
CA ARG A 46 15.47 8.55 -11.57
C ARG A 46 15.75 9.98 -11.17
N VAL A 47 15.64 10.23 -9.88
CA VAL A 47 15.74 11.59 -9.29
C VAL A 47 16.78 11.55 -8.18
N ASN A 48 17.68 12.54 -8.18
CA ASN A 48 18.55 12.76 -7.03
C ASN A 48 17.72 13.39 -5.91
N PRO A 49 17.49 12.67 -4.78
CA PRO A 49 16.65 13.14 -3.69
C PRO A 49 17.29 14.25 -2.84
N GLU A 50 18.58 14.57 -3.07
CA GLU A 50 19.37 15.54 -2.29
C GLU A 50 19.48 15.17 -0.80
N MET A 51 19.25 13.91 -0.47
CA MET A 51 19.41 13.34 0.88
C MET A 51 19.74 11.85 0.78
N PRO A 52 20.34 11.25 1.83
CA PRO A 52 20.62 9.82 1.84
C PRO A 52 19.34 8.98 1.75
N ILE A 53 19.41 7.88 1.02
CA ILE A 53 18.33 6.87 0.94
C ILE A 53 18.52 5.89 2.11
N PRO A 54 17.55 5.81 3.05
CA PRO A 54 17.61 4.82 4.12
C PRO A 54 17.69 3.39 3.59
N TRP A 55 18.39 2.51 4.30
CA TRP A 55 18.54 1.13 3.89
C TRP A 55 17.21 0.38 3.79
N GLU A 56 16.23 0.75 4.62
CA GLU A 56 14.89 0.20 4.61
C GLU A 56 14.16 0.49 3.29
N ALA A 57 14.35 1.69 2.75
CA ALA A 57 13.80 2.08 1.44
C ALA A 57 14.52 1.32 0.32
N THR A 58 15.85 1.30 0.35
CA THR A 58 16.66 0.52 -0.59
C THR A 58 16.31 -0.98 -0.57
N ALA A 59 16.01 -1.55 0.59
CA ALA A 59 15.60 -2.95 0.69
C ALA A 59 14.25 -3.26 -0.01
N ILE A 60 13.41 -2.24 -0.23
CA ILE A 60 12.11 -2.36 -0.92
C ILE A 60 12.30 -2.20 -2.43
N HIS A 61 12.86 -1.08 -2.88
CA HIS A 61 12.91 -0.72 -4.31
C HIS A 61 14.27 -0.98 -4.98
N GLY A 62 15.31 -1.32 -4.21
CA GLY A 62 16.63 -1.67 -4.73
C GLY A 62 17.51 -0.49 -5.17
N ILE A 63 17.01 0.75 -5.12
CA ILE A 63 17.76 1.95 -5.53
C ILE A 63 18.64 2.42 -4.37
N ARG A 64 19.90 2.76 -4.67
CA ARG A 64 20.91 3.21 -3.72
C ARG A 64 21.36 4.63 -4.03
N ASP A 65 22.06 5.28 -3.10
CA ASP A 65 22.61 6.62 -3.30
C ASP A 65 23.50 6.72 -4.55
N GLU A 66 24.31 5.70 -4.82
CA GLU A 66 25.17 5.65 -5.99
C GLU A 66 24.40 5.61 -7.33
N ASP A 67 23.17 5.11 -7.33
CA ASP A 67 22.33 5.00 -8.53
C ASP A 67 21.67 6.34 -8.93
N VAL A 68 21.58 7.28 -7.98
CA VAL A 68 20.86 8.55 -8.15
C VAL A 68 21.71 9.80 -7.95
N LYS A 69 22.94 9.69 -7.46
CA LYS A 69 23.82 10.83 -7.15
C LYS A 69 24.07 11.77 -8.35
N ASP A 70 24.15 11.19 -9.55
CA ASP A 70 24.41 11.89 -10.80
C ASP A 70 23.11 12.11 -11.61
N CYS A 71 21.94 11.73 -11.06
CA CYS A 71 20.65 11.97 -11.67
C CYS A 71 20.22 13.43 -11.48
N PRO A 72 19.33 13.93 -12.35
CA PRO A 72 18.76 15.27 -12.18
C PRO A 72 17.94 15.34 -10.88
N LYS A 73 17.95 16.51 -10.26
CA LYS A 73 17.09 16.83 -9.11
C LYS A 73 15.65 17.01 -9.56
N PHE A 74 14.70 16.87 -8.65
CA PHE A 74 13.28 17.04 -8.98
C PHE A 74 13.00 18.40 -9.65
N ARG A 75 13.57 19.49 -9.15
CA ARG A 75 13.42 20.83 -9.71
C ARG A 75 13.84 20.96 -11.18
N GLU A 76 14.78 20.13 -11.64
CA GLU A 76 15.27 20.12 -13.01
C GLU A 76 14.33 19.34 -13.95
N LEU A 77 13.63 18.33 -13.39
CA LEU A 77 12.64 17.51 -14.11
C LEU A 77 11.23 18.12 -14.09
N ALA A 78 10.93 18.94 -13.11
CA ALA A 78 9.58 19.46 -12.85
C ALA A 78 8.95 20.17 -14.08
N PRO A 79 9.66 20.96 -14.91
CA PRO A 79 9.08 21.54 -16.12
C PRO A 79 8.65 20.49 -17.16
N GLU A 80 9.50 19.48 -17.41
CA GLU A 80 9.19 18.38 -18.34
C GLU A 80 7.99 17.55 -17.81
N LEU A 81 8.01 17.26 -16.50
CA LEU A 81 6.95 16.53 -15.85
C LEU A 81 5.61 17.28 -15.89
N MET A 82 5.63 18.59 -15.64
CA MET A 82 4.44 19.43 -15.73
C MET A 82 3.83 19.40 -17.13
N GLN A 83 4.65 19.53 -18.16
CA GLN A 83 4.24 19.41 -19.57
C GLN A 83 3.69 17.99 -19.87
N PHE A 84 4.35 16.95 -19.34
CA PHE A 84 3.89 15.58 -19.53
C PHE A 84 2.53 15.31 -18.87
N LEU A 85 2.23 15.95 -17.76
CA LEU A 85 0.96 15.85 -17.02
C LEU A 85 -0.07 16.90 -17.43
N GLU A 86 0.20 17.72 -18.43
CA GLU A 86 -0.73 18.76 -18.87
C GLU A 86 -2.07 18.15 -19.30
N ASN A 87 -3.17 18.73 -18.79
CA ASN A 87 -4.55 18.30 -19.07
C ASN A 87 -4.87 16.83 -18.74
N CYS A 88 -4.06 16.17 -17.92
CA CYS A 88 -4.30 14.79 -17.49
C CYS A 88 -5.19 14.73 -16.23
N ASP A 89 -6.06 13.72 -16.16
CA ASP A 89 -6.50 13.14 -14.89
C ASP A 89 -5.40 12.21 -14.36
N LEU A 90 -5.39 11.92 -13.05
CA LEU A 90 -4.34 11.16 -12.41
C LEU A 90 -4.90 9.84 -11.88
N ALA A 91 -4.12 8.78 -11.97
CA ALA A 91 -4.48 7.46 -11.44
C ALA A 91 -3.25 6.79 -10.79
N GLY A 92 -3.51 5.88 -9.85
CA GLY A 92 -2.48 5.07 -9.21
C GLY A 92 -3.06 4.08 -8.21
N PHE A 93 -2.19 3.35 -7.53
CA PHE A 93 -2.58 2.43 -6.47
C PHE A 93 -2.23 3.02 -5.11
N ASN A 94 -3.22 3.32 -4.26
CA ASN A 94 -3.06 4.10 -3.01
C ASN A 94 -2.58 5.55 -3.23
N SER A 95 -2.65 6.03 -4.45
CA SER A 95 -2.04 7.29 -4.86
C SER A 95 -2.65 8.53 -4.20
N ASN A 96 -3.93 8.48 -3.82
CA ASN A 96 -4.59 9.59 -3.12
C ASN A 96 -4.01 9.83 -1.71
N HIS A 97 -3.44 8.82 -1.09
CA HIS A 97 -2.89 8.90 0.26
C HIS A 97 -1.39 9.10 0.31
N PHE A 98 -0.67 8.74 -0.75
CA PHE A 98 0.79 8.79 -0.76
C PHE A 98 1.36 9.53 -1.97
N ASP A 99 1.24 8.98 -3.17
CA ASP A 99 1.95 9.49 -4.35
C ASP A 99 1.55 10.92 -4.74
N ILE A 100 0.22 11.22 -4.75
CA ILE A 100 -0.26 12.56 -5.10
C ILE A 100 0.18 13.60 -4.08
N PRO A 101 -0.02 13.40 -2.76
CA PRO A 101 0.50 14.30 -1.75
C PRO A 101 2.02 14.53 -1.85
N LEU A 102 2.81 13.46 -2.05
CA LEU A 102 4.26 13.59 -2.13
C LEU A 102 4.71 14.30 -3.41
N LEU A 103 4.06 14.04 -4.53
CA LEU A 103 4.31 14.77 -5.78
C LEU A 103 4.02 16.26 -5.63
N VAL A 104 2.92 16.61 -4.95
CA VAL A 104 2.59 18.02 -4.63
C VAL A 104 3.67 18.65 -3.77
N GLU A 105 4.11 17.96 -2.71
CA GLU A 105 5.20 18.45 -1.84
C GLU A 105 6.50 18.67 -2.62
N GLU A 106 6.83 17.81 -3.58
CA GLU A 106 8.01 18.04 -4.44
C GLU A 106 7.85 19.28 -5.34
N PHE A 107 6.65 19.49 -5.89
CA PHE A 107 6.39 20.72 -6.65
C PHE A 107 6.41 21.97 -5.77
N LEU A 108 5.89 21.92 -4.56
CA LEU A 108 5.96 23.04 -3.60
C LEU A 108 7.39 23.45 -3.22
N ARG A 109 8.36 22.55 -3.41
CA ARG A 109 9.79 22.83 -3.22
C ARG A 109 10.45 23.46 -4.48
N THR A 110 9.68 23.63 -5.53
CA THR A 110 10.09 24.31 -6.74
C THR A 110 9.36 25.66 -6.85
N ASP A 111 9.74 26.48 -7.83
CA ASP A 111 9.04 27.73 -8.15
C ASP A 111 7.87 27.51 -9.13
N LEU A 112 7.43 26.24 -9.33
CA LEU A 112 6.38 25.86 -10.27
C LEU A 112 5.09 25.53 -9.53
N ASP A 113 3.99 26.12 -10.00
CA ASP A 113 2.66 25.83 -9.46
C ASP A 113 2.03 24.62 -10.19
N PHE A 114 1.99 23.48 -9.49
CA PHE A 114 1.35 22.26 -10.00
C PHE A 114 -0.12 22.25 -9.62
N GLU A 115 -0.96 22.80 -10.47
CA GLU A 115 -2.38 22.93 -10.20
C GLU A 115 -3.11 21.56 -10.29
N LEU A 116 -3.80 21.20 -9.22
CA LEU A 116 -4.66 20.02 -9.15
C LEU A 116 -6.15 20.33 -9.43
N LYS A 117 -6.52 21.61 -9.43
CA LYS A 117 -7.91 22.03 -9.62
C LYS A 117 -8.46 21.54 -10.96
N GLY A 118 -9.65 20.92 -10.93
CA GLY A 118 -10.30 20.38 -12.12
C GLY A 118 -9.74 19.05 -12.62
N ARG A 119 -8.70 18.48 -11.99
CA ARG A 119 -8.26 17.10 -12.26
C ARG A 119 -9.12 16.10 -11.49
N ARG A 120 -9.31 14.93 -12.07
CA ARG A 120 -9.94 13.79 -11.40
C ARG A 120 -8.83 12.85 -10.94
N PHE A 121 -9.10 12.14 -9.83
CA PHE A 121 -8.17 11.20 -9.21
C PHE A 121 -8.82 9.82 -9.14
N VAL A 122 -8.18 8.82 -9.76
CA VAL A 122 -8.64 7.44 -9.76
C VAL A 122 -7.68 6.60 -8.94
N ASP A 123 -8.08 6.26 -7.73
CA ASP A 123 -7.31 5.38 -6.86
C ASP A 123 -7.81 3.94 -7.01
N VAL A 124 -7.00 3.12 -7.65
CA VAL A 124 -7.35 1.71 -7.96
C VAL A 124 -7.47 0.88 -6.69
N GLN A 125 -6.68 1.15 -5.65
CA GLN A 125 -6.79 0.47 -4.36
C GLN A 125 -8.15 0.78 -3.70
N ASN A 126 -8.61 2.03 -3.77
CA ASN A 126 -9.90 2.42 -3.22
C ASN A 126 -11.06 1.71 -3.93
N ILE A 127 -10.96 1.52 -5.26
CA ILE A 127 -11.95 0.73 -6.01
C ILE A 127 -11.90 -0.73 -5.54
N PHE A 128 -10.70 -1.32 -5.47
CA PHE A 128 -10.50 -2.68 -4.99
C PHE A 128 -11.11 -2.89 -3.59
N HIS A 129 -10.80 -2.03 -2.64
CA HIS A 129 -11.30 -2.16 -1.26
C HIS A 129 -12.82 -1.98 -1.13
N LYS A 130 -13.44 -1.20 -2.03
CA LYS A 130 -14.90 -1.00 -2.05
C LYS A 130 -15.64 -2.16 -2.73
N MET A 131 -15.04 -2.73 -3.77
CA MET A 131 -15.67 -3.80 -4.55
C MET A 131 -15.38 -5.19 -3.98
N GLU A 132 -14.24 -5.36 -3.27
CA GLU A 132 -13.82 -6.60 -2.61
C GLU A 132 -13.77 -6.41 -1.09
N PRO A 133 -14.92 -6.39 -0.42
CA PRO A 133 -14.99 -6.15 1.01
C PRO A 133 -14.36 -7.28 1.81
N ARG A 134 -13.62 -6.94 2.87
CA ARG A 134 -13.01 -7.88 3.82
C ARG A 134 -13.90 -8.05 5.05
N ASN A 135 -15.03 -8.73 4.87
CA ASN A 135 -15.97 -9.07 5.95
C ASN A 135 -16.29 -10.56 5.94
N LEU A 136 -17.06 -11.02 6.93
CA LEU A 136 -17.40 -12.43 7.10
C LEU A 136 -18.12 -13.01 5.87
N ARG A 137 -19.06 -12.28 5.28
CA ARG A 137 -19.79 -12.71 4.07
C ARG A 137 -18.84 -12.93 2.90
N ALA A 138 -17.94 -11.97 2.63
CA ALA A 138 -16.96 -12.08 1.56
C ALA A 138 -15.97 -13.24 1.81
N ALA A 139 -15.52 -13.41 3.05
CA ALA A 139 -14.67 -14.54 3.42
C ALA A 139 -15.40 -15.89 3.23
N TYR A 140 -16.67 -15.98 3.64
CA TYR A 140 -17.45 -17.20 3.49
C TYR A 140 -17.65 -17.57 2.00
N LYS A 141 -17.96 -16.57 1.17
CA LYS A 141 -18.05 -16.76 -0.29
C LYS A 141 -16.70 -17.22 -0.87
N PHE A 142 -15.61 -16.57 -0.48
CA PHE A 142 -14.27 -16.85 -1.02
C PHE A 142 -13.71 -18.23 -0.63
N TYR A 143 -13.91 -18.64 0.62
CA TYR A 143 -13.37 -19.92 1.13
C TYR A 143 -14.29 -21.09 0.97
N CYS A 144 -15.59 -20.88 1.06
CA CYS A 144 -16.60 -21.94 1.06
C CYS A 144 -17.42 -21.99 -0.24
N ASP A 145 -17.27 -21.00 -1.13
CA ASP A 145 -18.06 -20.83 -2.38
C ASP A 145 -19.58 -20.86 -2.17
N ARG A 146 -20.03 -20.32 -1.01
CA ARG A 146 -21.43 -20.25 -0.61
C ARG A 146 -21.81 -18.87 -0.12
N GLU A 147 -23.08 -18.47 -0.29
CA GLU A 147 -23.60 -17.25 0.29
C GLU A 147 -23.92 -17.45 1.78
N LEU A 148 -23.61 -16.43 2.59
CA LEU A 148 -23.97 -16.43 4.01
C LEU A 148 -25.43 -15.97 4.17
N GLU A 149 -26.32 -16.91 4.41
CA GLU A 149 -27.71 -16.65 4.75
C GLU A 149 -27.83 -16.23 6.22
N ASN A 150 -28.81 -15.38 6.54
CA ASN A 150 -29.05 -14.88 7.89
C ASN A 150 -27.83 -14.21 8.56
N ALA A 151 -27.01 -13.50 7.76
CA ALA A 151 -25.89 -12.71 8.30
C ALA A 151 -26.43 -11.75 9.42
N HIS A 152 -25.60 -11.55 10.45
CA HIS A 152 -25.92 -10.86 11.72
C HIS A 152 -26.74 -11.70 12.72
N SER A 153 -26.96 -12.99 12.47
CA SER A 153 -27.31 -13.93 13.51
C SER A 153 -26.02 -14.49 14.12
N ALA A 154 -25.88 -14.41 15.43
CA ALA A 154 -24.67 -14.90 16.13
C ALA A 154 -24.40 -16.39 15.83
N GLU A 155 -25.44 -17.20 15.71
CA GLU A 155 -25.32 -18.61 15.35
C GLU A 155 -24.81 -18.81 13.94
N ALA A 156 -25.42 -18.14 12.93
CA ALA A 156 -25.00 -18.24 11.53
C ALA A 156 -23.55 -17.73 11.33
N ASP A 157 -23.22 -16.60 11.95
CA ASP A 157 -21.89 -15.98 11.85
C ASP A 157 -20.81 -16.88 12.53
N THR A 158 -21.14 -17.52 13.66
CA THR A 158 -20.25 -18.47 14.34
C THR A 158 -20.01 -19.73 13.49
N MET A 159 -21.06 -20.29 12.92
CA MET A 159 -20.97 -21.46 12.05
C MET A 159 -20.16 -21.15 10.78
N ALA A 160 -20.41 -20.00 10.15
CA ALA A 160 -19.64 -19.55 8.99
C ALA A 160 -18.15 -19.36 9.34
N THR A 161 -17.84 -18.79 10.50
CA THR A 161 -16.46 -18.63 10.99
C THR A 161 -15.75 -19.95 11.12
N TYR A 162 -16.42 -20.97 11.68
CA TYR A 162 -15.89 -22.33 11.81
C TYR A 162 -15.60 -22.95 10.43
N GLU A 163 -16.55 -22.85 9.49
CA GLU A 163 -16.36 -23.39 8.13
C GLU A 163 -15.24 -22.70 7.37
N ILE A 164 -15.13 -21.38 7.52
CA ILE A 164 -14.02 -20.60 6.95
C ILE A 164 -12.68 -21.11 7.49
N LEU A 165 -12.54 -21.28 8.81
CA LEU A 165 -11.28 -21.76 9.41
C LEU A 165 -10.90 -23.15 8.87
N LYS A 166 -11.85 -24.07 8.73
CA LYS A 166 -11.59 -25.38 8.12
C LYS A 166 -11.07 -25.25 6.69
N ALA A 167 -11.73 -24.42 5.89
CA ALA A 167 -11.33 -24.18 4.50
C ALA A 167 -9.95 -23.49 4.40
N GLN A 168 -9.62 -22.59 5.32
CA GLN A 168 -8.30 -21.96 5.39
C GLN A 168 -7.21 -22.99 5.73
N VAL A 169 -7.45 -23.86 6.70
CA VAL A 169 -6.50 -24.94 7.08
C VAL A 169 -6.25 -25.88 5.92
N GLU A 170 -7.29 -26.28 5.19
CA GLU A 170 -7.14 -27.14 4.02
C GLU A 170 -6.40 -26.44 2.87
N ARG A 171 -6.77 -25.18 2.58
CA ARG A 171 -6.21 -24.40 1.48
C ARG A 171 -4.74 -24.06 1.66
N TYR A 172 -4.33 -23.78 2.90
CA TYR A 172 -3.00 -23.25 3.21
C TYR A 172 -2.07 -24.22 3.92
N ARG A 173 -2.45 -25.47 4.09
CA ARG A 173 -1.70 -26.48 4.86
C ARG A 173 -0.25 -26.65 4.44
N ASP A 174 0.07 -26.45 3.16
CA ASP A 174 1.40 -26.63 2.59
C ASP A 174 1.99 -25.28 2.09
N VAL A 175 1.37 -24.15 2.44
CA VAL A 175 1.81 -22.84 1.99
C VAL A 175 2.88 -22.29 2.91
N GLU A 176 4.06 -22.06 2.34
CA GLU A 176 5.17 -21.41 3.02
C GLU A 176 4.94 -19.90 3.12
N VAL A 177 5.20 -19.35 4.29
CA VAL A 177 5.16 -17.90 4.56
C VAL A 177 6.52 -17.46 5.07
N LYS A 178 7.06 -16.40 4.50
CA LYS A 178 8.29 -15.75 4.93
C LYS A 178 7.97 -14.59 5.85
N ASP A 179 8.52 -14.59 7.05
CA ASP A 179 8.37 -13.48 8.00
C ASP A 179 9.29 -12.28 7.64
N ARG A 180 9.16 -11.18 8.39
CA ARG A 180 9.99 -9.96 8.18
C ARG A 180 11.48 -10.19 8.36
N ASN A 181 11.88 -11.24 9.08
CA ASN A 181 13.28 -11.62 9.31
C ASN A 181 13.79 -12.60 8.25
N GLY A 182 12.96 -12.94 7.26
CA GLY A 182 13.32 -13.88 6.20
C GLY A 182 13.15 -15.36 6.58
N LYS A 183 12.65 -15.68 7.77
CA LYS A 183 12.38 -17.05 8.21
C LYS A 183 11.16 -17.61 7.51
N VAL A 184 11.32 -18.75 6.86
CA VAL A 184 10.24 -19.49 6.19
C VAL A 184 9.58 -20.47 7.16
N SER A 185 8.26 -20.54 7.15
CA SER A 185 7.45 -21.47 7.96
C SER A 185 6.15 -21.81 7.26
N ILE A 186 5.50 -22.90 7.68
CA ILE A 186 4.13 -23.28 7.27
C ILE A 186 3.23 -23.03 8.50
N PRO A 187 2.69 -21.81 8.65
CA PRO A 187 1.99 -21.42 9.89
C PRO A 187 0.55 -21.91 9.94
N VAL A 188 -0.13 -22.04 8.78
CA VAL A 188 -1.54 -22.46 8.73
C VAL A 188 -1.61 -23.97 8.61
N ARG A 189 -1.71 -24.64 9.75
CA ARG A 189 -1.83 -26.09 9.87
C ARG A 189 -2.91 -26.46 10.89
N ASN A 190 -3.40 -27.68 10.86
CA ASN A 190 -4.43 -28.16 11.80
C ASN A 190 -3.88 -28.34 13.22
N ASP A 191 -3.47 -27.23 13.80
CA ASP A 191 -2.94 -27.11 15.17
C ASP A 191 -3.33 -25.76 15.74
N VAL A 192 -4.16 -25.76 16.80
CA VAL A 192 -4.73 -24.54 17.39
C VAL A 192 -3.64 -23.59 17.89
N LYS A 193 -2.53 -24.12 18.42
CA LYS A 193 -1.43 -23.29 18.89
C LYS A 193 -0.76 -22.54 17.73
N ALA A 194 -0.46 -23.25 16.64
CA ALA A 194 0.14 -22.64 15.44
C ALA A 194 -0.80 -21.61 14.81
N LEU A 195 -2.09 -21.91 14.71
CA LEU A 195 -3.11 -20.99 14.20
C LEU A 195 -3.24 -19.75 15.09
N SER A 196 -3.23 -19.93 16.40
CA SER A 196 -3.27 -18.83 17.36
C SER A 196 -2.05 -17.92 17.23
N GLU A 197 -0.86 -18.48 17.21
CA GLU A 197 0.40 -17.73 17.05
C GLU A 197 0.44 -16.95 15.74
N PHE A 198 -0.03 -17.55 14.65
CA PHE A 198 -0.03 -16.90 13.33
C PHE A 198 -1.12 -15.83 13.19
N SER A 199 -2.30 -16.05 13.77
CA SER A 199 -3.40 -15.08 13.73
C SER A 199 -3.25 -13.93 14.73
N TYR A 200 -2.32 -14.04 15.68
CA TYR A 200 -2.08 -13.02 16.70
C TYR A 200 -1.36 -11.81 16.08
N ALA A 201 -2.15 -10.81 15.71
CA ALA A 201 -1.66 -9.65 14.97
C ALA A 201 -1.05 -8.54 15.85
N SER A 202 -1.08 -8.67 17.18
CA SER A 202 -0.70 -7.59 18.08
C SER A 202 0.38 -8.01 19.08
N ARG A 203 1.26 -7.07 19.43
CA ARG A 203 2.20 -7.18 20.54
C ARG A 203 1.50 -6.97 21.90
N ASN A 204 0.21 -7.23 21.99
CA ASN A 204 -0.57 -7.00 23.21
C ASN A 204 -0.19 -8.03 24.28
N VAL A 205 0.06 -7.54 25.48
CA VAL A 205 0.24 -8.35 26.69
C VAL A 205 -1.13 -8.69 27.27
N ASP A 206 -2.08 -7.75 27.19
CA ASP A 206 -3.46 -7.92 27.64
C ASP A 206 -4.44 -7.98 26.47
N LEU A 207 -5.64 -8.53 26.70
CA LEU A 207 -6.66 -8.71 25.66
C LEU A 207 -7.21 -7.42 25.08
N ILE A 208 -7.04 -6.29 25.76
CA ILE A 208 -7.58 -4.99 25.38
C ILE A 208 -6.52 -4.14 24.67
N GLY A 209 -5.25 -4.54 24.76
CA GLY A 209 -4.12 -3.81 24.14
C GLY A 209 -3.70 -2.54 24.89
N HIS A 210 -4.00 -2.48 26.19
CA HIS A 210 -3.52 -1.41 27.07
C HIS A 210 -2.05 -1.60 27.43
N ILE A 211 -1.57 -2.85 27.48
CA ILE A 211 -0.17 -3.21 27.68
C ILE A 211 0.32 -3.93 26.44
N VAL A 212 1.44 -3.50 25.90
CA VAL A 212 2.05 -4.08 24.68
C VAL A 212 3.54 -4.33 24.90
N TYR A 213 4.10 -5.28 24.16
CA TYR A 213 5.56 -5.41 24.09
C TYR A 213 6.15 -4.34 23.14
N ASN A 214 7.14 -3.61 23.62
CA ASN A 214 7.92 -2.70 22.77
C ASN A 214 8.95 -3.46 21.92
N GLU A 215 9.78 -2.73 21.16
CA GLU A 215 10.82 -3.32 20.30
C GLU A 215 11.86 -4.15 21.07
N LYS A 216 12.04 -3.88 22.38
CA LYS A 216 12.96 -4.60 23.27
C LYS A 216 12.27 -5.75 24.01
N ASN A 217 11.04 -6.12 23.62
CA ASN A 217 10.19 -7.11 24.31
C ASN A 217 9.92 -6.77 25.79
N ALA A 218 9.93 -5.50 26.17
CA ALA A 218 9.49 -5.05 27.47
C ALA A 218 8.00 -4.69 27.44
N GLU A 219 7.27 -5.00 28.50
CA GLU A 219 5.87 -4.62 28.66
C GLU A 219 5.76 -3.13 28.93
N VAL A 220 4.99 -2.42 28.10
CA VAL A 220 4.80 -0.97 28.19
C VAL A 220 3.33 -0.60 28.05
N PHE A 221 2.93 0.52 28.60
CA PHE A 221 1.58 1.05 28.43
C PHE A 221 1.39 1.58 26.99
N ASN A 222 0.27 1.22 26.37
CA ASN A 222 -0.09 1.66 25.01
C ASN A 222 -1.11 2.80 24.98
N PHE A 223 -1.31 3.50 26.09
CA PHE A 223 -2.29 4.59 26.20
C PHE A 223 -1.82 5.71 27.12
N GLY A 224 -2.47 6.89 26.95
CA GLY A 224 -2.29 8.05 27.82
C GLY A 224 -0.88 8.66 27.77
N LYS A 225 -0.57 9.48 28.76
CA LYS A 225 0.71 10.20 28.90
C LYS A 225 1.90 9.30 29.29
N HIS A 226 1.63 8.05 29.59
CA HIS A 226 2.63 7.04 29.97
C HIS A 226 2.85 5.98 28.88
N LYS A 227 2.45 6.26 27.63
CA LYS A 227 2.67 5.38 26.50
C LYS A 227 4.18 5.28 26.21
N GLY A 228 4.69 4.04 26.15
CA GLY A 228 6.11 3.70 25.85
C GLY A 228 6.91 3.32 27.07
#